data_8d7c2adf01808dc5b6c4790370c91f6d
#
_entry.id   8d7c2adf01808dc5b6c4790370c91f6d
#
_cell.length_a   1.000
_cell.length_b   1.000
_cell.length_c   1.000
_cell.angle_alpha   90.00
_cell.angle_beta   90.00
_cell.angle_gamma   90.00
#
_symmetry.space_group_name_H-M   'P 1'
#
loop_
_entity.id
_entity.type
_entity.pdbx_description
1 polymer ?
#
loop_
_entity_poly.entity_id
_entity_poly.type
_entity_poly.pdbx_seq_one_letter_code
_entity_poly.pdbx_strand_id
1 'polypeptide(L)'
;MNRFFLRILSVLALLLPLTANAAPVDEYPNGPITAVCTYSVGSQTDVQARICAMPAEKYFGQPIVILNKAGAGGLTGWNWFMDRGSRDGLTMTVYNLPNFIAQSIVKKNAKYSIRTLEPLANFAADPVVLFVSKDSPFNSVSDLVE
;
A
#
# COMPACT_ATOMS: atom_id res chain seq x y z
N MET A 1 48.11 -30.49 24.77
CA MET A 1 46.87 -29.71 24.84
C MET A 1 45.79 -30.52 24.10
N ASN A 2 44.79 -31.08 24.84
CA ASN A 2 43.96 -32.19 24.38
C ASN A 2 42.95 -31.77 23.31
N ARG A 3 42.96 -32.49 22.18
CA ARG A 3 42.00 -32.34 21.07
C ARG A 3 40.51 -32.41 21.54
N PHE A 4 40.29 -32.96 22.73
CA PHE A 4 38.97 -33.03 23.39
C PHE A 4 38.51 -31.66 23.90
N PHE A 5 39.43 -30.86 24.46
CA PHE A 5 39.14 -29.49 24.94
C PHE A 5 38.82 -28.53 23.78
N LEU A 6 39.48 -28.69 22.63
CA LEU A 6 39.23 -27.88 21.45
C LEU A 6 37.84 -28.15 20.85
N ARG A 7 37.37 -29.40 20.91
CA ARG A 7 36.04 -29.78 20.44
C ARG A 7 34.90 -29.27 21.32
N ILE A 8 35.11 -29.23 22.64
CA ILE A 8 34.13 -28.66 23.59
C ILE A 8 34.04 -27.14 23.40
N LEU A 9 35.14 -26.46 23.18
CA LEU A 9 35.17 -25.01 22.94
C LEU A 9 34.46 -24.63 21.63
N SER A 10 34.57 -25.49 20.59
CA SER A 10 33.88 -25.26 19.31
C SER A 10 32.37 -25.44 19.41
N VAL A 11 31.87 -26.35 20.25
CA VAL A 11 30.43 -26.55 20.45
C VAL A 11 29.84 -25.45 21.32
N LEU A 12 30.59 -24.93 22.28
CA LEU A 12 30.12 -23.83 23.13
C LEU A 12 30.03 -22.48 22.37
N ALA A 13 30.85 -22.28 21.35
CA ALA A 13 30.80 -21.09 20.48
C ALA A 13 29.60 -21.09 19.55
N LEU A 14 28.98 -22.25 19.26
CA LEU A 14 27.74 -22.34 18.43
C LEU A 14 26.46 -22.06 19.22
N LEU A 15 26.54 -21.96 20.55
CA LEU A 15 25.39 -21.71 21.43
C LEU A 15 25.22 -20.24 21.84
N LEU A 16 26.00 -19.32 21.25
CA LEU A 16 25.75 -17.89 21.44
C LEU A 16 24.45 -17.55 20.78
N PRO A 17 23.41 -17.10 21.52
CA PRO A 17 22.20 -16.64 20.89
C PRO A 17 22.56 -15.43 20.00
N LEU A 18 22.29 -15.51 18.70
CA LEU A 18 22.18 -14.31 17.87
C LEU A 18 21.01 -13.51 18.46
N THR A 19 21.31 -12.60 19.35
CA THR A 19 20.37 -11.56 19.72
C THR A 19 20.21 -10.68 18.47
N ALA A 20 19.18 -10.98 17.66
CA ALA A 20 18.72 -10.04 16.69
C ALA A 20 18.31 -8.80 17.49
N ASN A 21 19.13 -7.74 17.41
CA ASN A 21 18.70 -6.41 17.84
C ASN A 21 17.52 -6.02 16.97
N ALA A 22 16.32 -6.34 17.41
CA ALA A 22 15.11 -5.67 16.91
C ALA A 22 15.30 -4.20 17.30
N ALA A 23 15.37 -3.31 16.31
CA ALA A 23 15.34 -1.88 16.56
C ALA A 23 14.13 -1.55 17.45
N PRO A 24 14.26 -0.61 18.41
CA PRO A 24 13.15 -0.24 19.27
C PRO A 24 11.95 0.15 18.42
N VAL A 25 10.80 -0.43 18.68
CA VAL A 25 9.52 -0.11 18.00
C VAL A 25 9.12 1.36 18.22
N ASP A 26 9.70 2.00 19.20
CA ASP A 26 9.41 3.38 19.61
C ASP A 26 9.97 4.46 18.66
N GLU A 27 10.76 4.10 17.65
CA GLU A 27 11.33 5.06 16.69
C GLU A 27 10.57 5.14 15.35
N TYR A 28 9.44 4.46 15.20
CA TYR A 28 8.64 4.58 13.98
C TYR A 28 7.65 5.76 14.06
N PRO A 29 7.54 6.56 12.99
CA PRO A 29 8.35 6.55 11.76
C PRO A 29 9.71 7.24 11.95
N ASN A 30 10.79 6.60 11.57
CA ASN A 30 12.15 7.11 11.68
C ASN A 30 12.60 7.94 10.45
N GLY A 31 11.67 8.31 9.59
CA GLY A 31 11.90 9.13 8.39
C GLY A 31 10.62 9.49 7.65
N PRO A 32 10.71 10.27 6.57
CA PRO A 32 9.56 10.64 5.75
C PRO A 32 8.81 9.44 5.21
N ILE A 33 7.47 9.51 5.28
CA ILE A 33 6.58 8.48 4.74
C ILE A 33 6.25 8.82 3.29
N THR A 34 6.42 7.88 2.37
CA THR A 34 6.02 8.04 0.97
C THR A 34 4.66 7.40 0.76
N ALA A 35 3.66 8.18 0.33
CA ALA A 35 2.35 7.69 -0.08
C ALA A 35 2.24 7.69 -1.60
N VAL A 36 2.26 6.52 -2.22
CA VAL A 36 2.15 6.35 -3.67
C VAL A 36 0.71 6.53 -4.11
N CYS A 37 0.43 7.65 -4.78
CA CYS A 37 -0.85 7.90 -5.42
C CYS A 37 -0.81 7.39 -6.86
N THR A 38 -1.69 6.45 -7.19
CA THR A 38 -1.68 5.75 -8.49
C THR A 38 -2.45 6.50 -9.59
N TYR A 39 -2.78 7.76 -9.34
CA TYR A 39 -3.50 8.65 -10.24
C TYR A 39 -2.72 9.95 -10.47
N SER A 40 -3.14 10.70 -11.49
CA SER A 40 -2.49 11.95 -11.87
C SER A 40 -2.60 13.00 -10.77
N VAL A 41 -1.62 13.90 -10.74
CA VAL A 41 -1.67 15.10 -9.89
C VAL A 41 -2.96 15.88 -10.16
N GLY A 42 -3.65 16.32 -9.11
CA GLY A 42 -4.93 17.03 -9.20
C GLY A 42 -6.15 16.13 -9.41
N SER A 43 -5.98 14.81 -9.53
CA SER A 43 -7.13 13.89 -9.51
C SER A 43 -7.80 13.90 -8.13
N GLN A 44 -9.06 13.45 -8.08
CA GLN A 44 -9.80 13.34 -6.82
C GLN A 44 -9.00 12.56 -5.76
N THR A 45 -8.43 11.41 -6.13
CA THR A 45 -7.63 10.58 -5.21
C THR A 45 -6.37 11.30 -4.74
N ASP A 46 -5.69 12.05 -5.61
CA ASP A 46 -4.51 12.83 -5.24
C ASP A 46 -4.86 13.97 -4.26
N VAL A 47 -5.93 14.68 -4.54
CA VAL A 47 -6.42 15.75 -3.64
C VAL A 47 -6.82 15.19 -2.28
N GLN A 48 -7.57 14.10 -2.24
CA GLN A 48 -7.96 13.43 -1.00
C GLN A 48 -6.73 12.95 -0.21
N ALA A 49 -5.75 12.33 -0.88
CA ALA A 49 -4.51 11.88 -0.24
C ALA A 49 -3.73 13.05 0.39
N ARG A 50 -3.63 14.20 -0.30
CA ARG A 50 -2.95 15.39 0.23
C ARG A 50 -3.69 16.02 1.41
N ILE A 51 -5.03 16.08 1.34
CA ILE A 51 -5.85 16.58 2.46
C ILE A 51 -5.67 15.71 3.71
N CYS A 52 -5.55 14.39 3.55
CA CYS A 52 -5.31 13.48 4.67
C CYS A 52 -3.86 13.52 5.17
N ALA A 53 -2.88 13.72 4.27
CA ALA A 53 -1.48 13.79 4.64
C ALA A 53 -1.17 14.97 5.58
N MET A 54 -1.70 16.15 5.31
CA MET A 54 -1.43 17.36 6.09
C MET A 54 -1.68 17.22 7.60
N PRO A 55 -2.86 16.79 8.07
CA PRO A 55 -3.06 16.56 9.50
C PRO A 55 -2.29 15.35 10.02
N ALA A 56 -2.09 14.31 9.21
CA ALA A 56 -1.39 13.09 9.62
C ALA A 56 0.09 13.34 9.94
N GLU A 57 0.76 14.24 9.21
CA GLU A 57 2.14 14.66 9.50
C GLU A 57 2.32 15.14 10.95
N LYS A 58 1.31 15.84 11.50
CA LYS A 58 1.32 16.31 12.88
C LYS A 58 1.36 15.16 13.89
N TYR A 59 0.70 14.05 13.58
CA TYR A 59 0.66 12.87 14.46
C TYR A 59 1.88 11.97 14.29
N PHE A 60 2.38 11.83 13.07
CA PHE A 60 3.56 11.02 12.80
C PHE A 60 4.88 11.75 13.14
N GLY A 61 4.88 13.08 13.26
CA GLY A 61 6.11 13.85 13.44
C GLY A 61 7.06 13.80 12.25
N GLN A 62 6.62 13.24 11.12
CA GLN A 62 7.38 13.08 9.88
C GLN A 62 6.54 13.52 8.68
N PRO A 63 7.15 14.10 7.64
CA PRO A 63 6.42 14.50 6.45
C PRO A 63 5.88 13.29 5.67
N ILE A 64 4.69 13.46 5.08
CA ILE A 64 4.08 12.48 4.17
C ILE A 64 4.17 13.00 2.74
N VAL A 65 5.05 12.40 1.94
CA VAL A 65 5.30 12.79 0.56
C VAL A 65 4.40 12.02 -0.39
N ILE A 66 3.53 12.73 -1.12
CA ILE A 66 2.68 12.12 -2.13
C ILE A 66 3.46 11.96 -3.44
N LEU A 67 3.69 10.70 -3.83
CA LEU A 67 4.37 10.32 -5.06
C LEU A 67 3.37 9.82 -6.11
N ASN A 68 3.10 10.61 -7.14
CA ASN A 68 2.17 10.22 -8.19
C ASN A 68 2.81 9.23 -9.19
N LYS A 69 2.17 8.09 -9.40
CA LYS A 69 2.52 7.03 -10.36
C LYS A 69 1.29 6.64 -11.19
N ALA A 70 0.80 7.57 -11.98
CA ALA A 70 -0.40 7.38 -12.78
C ALA A 70 -0.18 6.45 -13.98
N GLY A 71 -1.25 5.82 -14.43
CA GLY A 71 -1.30 5.03 -15.65
C GLY A 71 -2.19 3.79 -15.55
N ALA A 72 -2.83 3.46 -16.66
CA ALA A 72 -3.68 2.27 -16.82
C ALA A 72 -4.72 2.09 -15.69
N GLY A 73 -5.39 3.17 -15.28
CA GLY A 73 -6.37 3.14 -14.20
C GLY A 73 -5.81 2.77 -12.82
N GLY A 74 -4.55 3.04 -12.55
CA GLY A 74 -3.87 2.74 -11.30
C GLY A 74 -2.92 1.53 -11.37
N LEU A 75 -3.06 0.66 -12.38
CA LEU A 75 -2.25 -0.56 -12.53
C LEU A 75 -0.74 -0.27 -12.50
N THR A 76 -0.29 0.79 -13.18
CA THR A 76 1.12 1.18 -13.24
C THR A 76 1.65 1.50 -11.84
N GLY A 77 0.91 2.30 -11.08
CA GLY A 77 1.34 2.72 -9.74
C GLY A 77 1.33 1.58 -8.74
N TRP A 78 0.31 0.72 -8.74
CA TRP A 78 0.25 -0.43 -7.84
C TRP A 78 1.32 -1.47 -8.15
N ASN A 79 1.60 -1.75 -9.43
CA ASN A 79 2.73 -2.60 -9.82
C ASN A 79 4.08 -1.99 -9.38
N TRP A 80 4.24 -0.67 -9.56
CA TRP A 80 5.43 0.02 -9.09
C TRP A 80 5.60 -0.11 -7.58
N PHE A 81 4.52 0.05 -6.82
CA PHE A 81 4.54 -0.13 -5.37
C PHE A 81 4.97 -1.54 -4.97
N MET A 82 4.46 -2.58 -5.64
CA MET A 82 4.84 -3.97 -5.37
C MET A 82 6.30 -4.25 -5.68
N ASP A 83 6.85 -3.60 -6.72
CA ASP A 83 8.23 -3.82 -7.17
C ASP A 83 9.26 -2.98 -6.41
N ARG A 84 8.87 -1.78 -5.95
CA ARG A 84 9.78 -0.74 -5.48
C ARG A 84 9.45 -0.17 -4.10
N GLY A 85 8.27 -0.43 -3.57
CA GLY A 85 7.89 0.01 -2.22
C GLY A 85 8.81 -0.64 -1.18
N SER A 86 9.31 0.15 -0.23
CA SER A 86 10.05 -0.39 0.91
C SER A 86 9.11 -1.21 1.80
N ARG A 87 9.67 -2.14 2.54
CA ARG A 87 8.93 -3.01 3.46
C ARG A 87 9.15 -2.64 4.93
N ASP A 88 9.68 -1.47 5.17
CA ASP A 88 9.97 -0.89 6.48
C ASP A 88 8.80 -0.10 7.08
N GLY A 89 7.67 -0.05 6.38
CA GLY A 89 6.49 0.75 6.76
C GLY A 89 6.53 2.21 6.28
N LEU A 90 7.65 2.70 5.74
CA LEU A 90 7.77 4.08 5.26
C LEU A 90 7.25 4.30 3.85
N THR A 91 6.73 3.26 3.19
CA THR A 91 6.07 3.38 1.89
C THR A 91 4.69 2.76 1.96
N MET A 92 3.67 3.55 1.66
CA MET A 92 2.27 3.12 1.56
C MET A 92 1.72 3.44 0.16
N THR A 93 0.57 2.89 -0.20
CA THR A 93 -0.11 3.22 -1.45
C THR A 93 -1.57 3.61 -1.20
N VAL A 94 -2.07 4.53 -2.01
CA VAL A 94 -3.48 4.91 -2.02
C VAL A 94 -4.18 4.15 -3.14
N TYR A 95 -5.37 3.61 -2.87
CA TYR A 95 -6.13 2.88 -3.89
C TYR A 95 -7.64 3.10 -3.78
N ASN A 96 -8.32 2.97 -4.91
CA ASN A 96 -9.77 2.93 -5.00
C ASN A 96 -10.20 1.47 -5.02
N LEU A 97 -10.90 1.05 -4.01
CA LEU A 97 -11.22 -0.35 -3.78
C LEU A 97 -11.86 -1.07 -4.99
N PRO A 98 -12.89 -0.53 -5.66
CA PRO A 98 -13.47 -1.22 -6.80
C PRO A 98 -12.47 -1.45 -7.94
N ASN A 99 -11.72 -0.43 -8.34
CA ASN A 99 -10.73 -0.52 -9.42
C ASN A 99 -9.57 -1.44 -9.07
N PHE A 100 -9.07 -1.36 -7.85
CA PHE A 100 -7.99 -2.21 -7.36
C PHE A 100 -8.35 -3.69 -7.47
N ILE A 101 -9.52 -4.07 -6.94
CA ILE A 101 -9.99 -5.46 -6.99
C ILE A 101 -10.25 -5.90 -8.43
N ALA A 102 -11.04 -5.14 -9.19
CA ALA A 102 -11.40 -5.49 -10.55
C ALA A 102 -10.15 -5.70 -11.43
N GLN A 103 -9.19 -4.79 -11.38
CA GLN A 103 -7.98 -4.92 -12.18
C GLN A 103 -7.09 -6.08 -11.72
N SER A 104 -7.02 -6.37 -10.42
CA SER A 104 -6.28 -7.52 -9.91
C SER A 104 -6.81 -8.86 -10.42
N ILE A 105 -8.09 -8.92 -10.79
CA ILE A 105 -8.73 -10.13 -11.33
C ILE A 105 -8.58 -10.21 -12.86
N VAL A 106 -8.85 -9.09 -13.57
CA VAL A 106 -8.93 -9.12 -15.04
C VAL A 106 -7.60 -8.84 -15.75
N LYS A 107 -6.63 -8.20 -15.10
CA LYS A 107 -5.35 -7.85 -15.70
C LYS A 107 -4.30 -8.90 -15.38
N LYS A 108 -3.88 -9.67 -16.41
CA LYS A 108 -2.86 -10.72 -16.26
C LYS A 108 -1.50 -10.21 -15.74
N ASN A 109 -1.20 -8.94 -15.95
CA ASN A 109 0.03 -8.31 -15.50
C ASN A 109 -0.09 -7.56 -14.18
N ALA A 110 -1.21 -7.68 -13.45
CA ALA A 110 -1.33 -7.17 -12.09
C ALA A 110 -0.46 -8.00 -11.12
N LYS A 111 0.43 -7.33 -10.40
CA LYS A 111 1.33 -7.94 -9.40
C LYS A 111 0.79 -7.89 -7.98
N TYR A 112 -0.42 -7.42 -7.82
CA TYR A 112 -1.09 -7.17 -6.55
C TYR A 112 -2.45 -7.85 -6.48
N SER A 113 -2.93 -8.03 -5.28
CA SER A 113 -4.30 -8.45 -4.97
C SER A 113 -4.70 -7.92 -3.59
N ILE A 114 -5.98 -8.04 -3.23
CA ILE A 114 -6.44 -7.69 -1.88
C ILE A 114 -5.76 -8.54 -0.77
N ARG A 115 -5.16 -9.67 -1.15
CA ARG A 115 -4.46 -10.56 -0.21
C ARG A 115 -2.98 -10.23 -0.07
N THR A 116 -2.43 -9.36 -0.92
CA THR A 116 -1.00 -9.01 -0.93
C THR A 116 -0.71 -7.66 -0.29
N LEU A 117 -1.75 -6.91 0.05
CA LEU A 117 -1.65 -5.62 0.71
C LEU A 117 -2.47 -5.64 2.00
N GLU A 118 -1.96 -4.97 3.02
CA GLU A 118 -2.66 -4.76 4.29
C GLU A 118 -3.37 -3.40 4.26
N PRO A 119 -4.73 -3.37 4.32
CA PRO A 119 -5.48 -2.13 4.40
C PRO A 119 -5.28 -1.47 5.76
N LEU A 120 -4.82 -0.22 5.78
CA LEU A 120 -4.59 0.53 7.01
C LEU A 120 -5.81 1.35 7.42
N ALA A 121 -6.40 2.10 6.49
CA ALA A 121 -7.55 2.96 6.76
C ALA A 121 -8.34 3.24 5.48
N ASN A 122 -9.64 3.47 5.65
CA ASN A 122 -10.49 4.06 4.63
C ASN A 122 -10.74 5.53 5.00
N PHE A 123 -10.27 6.47 4.19
CA PHE A 123 -10.39 7.91 4.45
C PHE A 123 -11.45 8.60 3.59
N ALA A 124 -12.04 7.91 2.60
CA ALA A 124 -13.12 8.41 1.78
C ALA A 124 -14.07 7.30 1.34
N ALA A 125 -15.36 7.59 1.32
CA ALA A 125 -16.38 6.74 0.75
C ALA A 125 -17.24 7.59 -0.18
N ASP A 126 -17.11 7.36 -1.48
CA ASP A 126 -17.88 8.09 -2.48
C ASP A 126 -19.13 7.29 -2.87
N PRO A 127 -20.32 7.91 -2.89
CA PRO A 127 -21.52 7.24 -3.38
C PRO A 127 -21.39 6.98 -4.88
N VAL A 128 -21.77 5.78 -5.30
CA VAL A 128 -21.84 5.42 -6.72
C VAL A 128 -23.23 5.70 -7.23
N VAL A 129 -23.33 6.36 -8.38
CA VAL A 129 -24.58 6.68 -9.04
C VAL A 129 -24.61 6.02 -10.40
N LEU A 130 -25.69 5.32 -10.69
CA LEU A 130 -26.01 4.81 -12.02
C LEU A 130 -26.91 5.81 -12.73
N PHE A 131 -26.55 6.21 -13.94
CA PHE A 131 -27.36 7.09 -14.74
C PHE A 131 -27.34 6.65 -16.22
N VAL A 132 -28.39 7.02 -16.94
CA VAL A 132 -28.51 6.81 -18.37
C VAL A 132 -28.78 8.16 -19.06
N SER A 133 -28.62 8.20 -20.39
CA SER A 133 -28.97 9.38 -21.16
C SER A 133 -30.44 9.73 -20.96
N LYS A 134 -30.79 11.03 -21.02
CA LYS A 134 -32.17 11.50 -20.94
C LYS A 134 -33.09 10.83 -21.97
N ASP A 135 -32.54 10.53 -23.15
CA ASP A 135 -33.30 9.91 -24.27
C ASP A 135 -33.19 8.38 -24.25
N SER A 136 -32.69 7.79 -23.18
CA SER A 136 -32.60 6.33 -23.01
C SER A 136 -34.01 5.74 -22.79
N PRO A 137 -34.28 4.56 -23.34
CA PRO A 137 -35.54 3.85 -23.07
C PRO A 137 -35.58 3.29 -21.63
N PHE A 138 -34.46 3.22 -20.92
CA PHE A 138 -34.36 2.63 -19.60
C PHE A 138 -34.76 3.63 -18.53
N ASN A 139 -35.68 3.27 -17.65
CA ASN A 139 -36.19 4.09 -16.55
C ASN A 139 -35.96 3.48 -15.17
N SER A 140 -35.51 2.23 -15.14
CA SER A 140 -35.22 1.49 -13.91
C SER A 140 -33.99 0.61 -14.08
N VAL A 141 -33.46 0.10 -12.96
CA VAL A 141 -32.36 -0.88 -12.98
C VAL A 141 -32.83 -2.19 -13.62
N SER A 142 -34.08 -2.58 -13.42
CA SER A 142 -34.66 -3.79 -14.07
C SER A 142 -34.59 -3.71 -15.58
N ASP A 143 -34.90 -2.56 -16.17
CA ASP A 143 -34.83 -2.37 -17.61
C ASP A 143 -33.44 -2.56 -18.22
N LEU A 144 -32.39 -2.46 -17.39
CA LEU A 144 -31.00 -2.66 -17.80
C LEU A 144 -30.55 -4.12 -17.73
N VAL A 145 -31.27 -4.95 -17.01
CA VAL A 145 -30.88 -6.34 -16.71
C VAL A 145 -31.66 -7.37 -17.51
N GLU A 146 -32.83 -6.98 -18.04
CA GLU A 146 -33.65 -7.78 -18.97
C GLU A 146 -33.12 -7.69 -20.42
#